data_1aac5ec932e863736fc933940eac4d61
#
_entry.id   1aac5ec932e863736fc933940eac4d61
#
_cell.length_a   1.000
_cell.length_b   1.000
_cell.length_c   1.000
_cell.angle_alpha   90.00
_cell.angle_beta   90.00
_cell.angle_gamma   90.00
#
_symmetry.space_group_name_H-M   'P 1'
#
loop_
_entity.id
_entity.type
_entity.pdbx_description
1 polymer ?
#
loop_
_entity_poly.entity_id
_entity_poly.type
_entity_poly.pdbx_seq_one_letter_code
_entity_poly.pdbx_strand_id
1 'polypeptide(L)'
;MSRSRDFFNCRRLEMIPEQTGVPSLLMLGRYNHLSARAGLSRHAHSGAIEICFLVKGRQTYEVNGHQYQLRGGDVFFTRPNEMHSTGRLPEEKGVLYWLILRVPRGRQAFLGLPPTQGRALINELLHLRSHHFRGVWAMKTLLDECMVACHDLRSPLRETLIANRICAFLLHMVAGGQKVLGLDSSVSLHNIVEYIAQHLTETLTIRDLAAQAGLSVSRFKIRFKAELGVPPAEFILRAKIEEAQHRLARGGQTVTEIAYALGFPSSQYFATVFKRFTGQHPSAQLPRHKTRR
;
A
#
# COMPACT_ATOMS: atom_id res chain seq x y z
N MET A 1 -8.81 0.39 -25.53
CA MET A 1 -7.79 -0.06 -24.55
C MET A 1 -6.68 0.97 -24.24
N SER A 2 -6.53 2.07 -24.96
CA SER A 2 -5.48 3.09 -24.73
C SER A 2 -5.77 4.06 -23.57
N ARG A 3 -7.03 4.44 -23.32
CA ARG A 3 -7.38 5.49 -22.31
C ARG A 3 -7.18 5.12 -20.83
N SER A 4 -7.10 3.81 -20.49
CA SER A 4 -6.93 3.40 -19.08
C SER A 4 -5.48 3.52 -18.59
N ARG A 5 -4.48 3.52 -19.46
CA ARG A 5 -3.06 3.64 -19.07
C ARG A 5 -2.66 5.08 -18.69
N ASP A 6 -3.23 6.09 -19.34
CA ASP A 6 -2.91 7.49 -19.07
C ASP A 6 -3.45 7.96 -17.72
N PHE A 7 -4.52 7.35 -17.27
CA PHE A 7 -5.20 7.63 -16.01
C PHE A 7 -4.30 7.39 -14.78
N PHE A 8 -3.62 6.24 -14.71
CA PHE A 8 -2.73 5.93 -13.59
C PHE A 8 -1.41 6.74 -13.59
N ASN A 9 -1.14 7.49 -14.63
CA ASN A 9 0.00 8.40 -14.72
C ASN A 9 -0.30 9.79 -14.14
N CYS A 10 -1.56 10.11 -13.83
CA CYS A 10 -1.94 11.37 -13.19
C CYS A 10 -1.30 11.49 -11.81
N ARG A 11 -0.81 12.69 -11.49
CA ARG A 11 -0.13 12.95 -10.22
C ARG A 11 -1.07 12.91 -9.02
N ARG A 12 -2.29 13.40 -9.17
CA ARG A 12 -3.35 13.39 -8.16
C ARG A 12 -4.71 13.30 -8.84
N LEU A 13 -5.57 12.45 -8.32
CA LEU A 13 -6.94 12.25 -8.77
C LEU A 13 -7.84 12.24 -7.54
N GLU A 14 -8.98 12.91 -7.64
CA GLU A 14 -10.00 12.98 -6.61
C GLU A 14 -11.36 12.80 -7.26
N MET A 15 -12.16 11.91 -6.71
CA MET A 15 -13.52 11.61 -7.12
C MET A 15 -14.46 11.93 -5.98
N ILE A 16 -15.37 12.86 -6.21
CA ILE A 16 -16.40 13.30 -5.27
C ILE A 16 -17.72 12.54 -5.49
N PRO A 17 -18.72 12.64 -4.62
CA PRO A 17 -19.97 11.88 -4.73
C PRO A 17 -20.67 12.01 -6.07
N GLU A 18 -20.65 13.19 -6.70
CA GLU A 18 -21.25 13.46 -8.02
C GLU A 18 -20.60 12.62 -9.13
N GLN A 19 -19.34 12.26 -8.97
CA GLN A 19 -18.58 11.45 -9.92
C GLN A 19 -18.67 9.96 -9.59
N THR A 20 -18.79 9.59 -8.33
CA THR A 20 -18.90 8.18 -7.91
C THR A 20 -20.33 7.67 -7.95
N GLY A 21 -21.32 8.54 -7.75
CA GLY A 21 -22.72 8.18 -7.57
C GLY A 21 -23.04 7.47 -6.24
N VAL A 22 -22.05 7.38 -5.33
CA VAL A 22 -22.18 6.69 -4.05
C VAL A 22 -22.22 7.71 -2.91
N PRO A 23 -23.41 8.05 -2.35
CA PRO A 23 -23.56 9.16 -1.40
C PRO A 23 -22.75 9.03 -0.10
N SER A 24 -22.47 7.80 0.34
CA SER A 24 -21.65 7.55 1.53
C SER A 24 -20.14 7.69 1.28
N LEU A 25 -19.71 7.71 0.03
CA LEU A 25 -18.31 7.90 -0.37
C LEU A 25 -18.07 9.39 -0.69
N LEU A 26 -17.62 10.16 0.31
CA LEU A 26 -17.41 11.60 0.17
C LEU A 26 -16.19 11.94 -0.70
N MET A 27 -15.20 11.05 -0.70
CA MET A 27 -13.99 11.21 -1.49
C MET A 27 -13.39 9.83 -1.77
N LEU A 28 -12.97 9.62 -2.99
CA LEU A 28 -12.03 8.57 -3.38
C LEU A 28 -10.88 9.25 -4.10
N GLY A 29 -9.71 9.22 -3.51
CA GLY A 29 -8.54 9.87 -4.07
C GLY A 29 -7.39 8.91 -4.30
N ARG A 30 -6.50 9.31 -5.19
CA ARG A 30 -5.22 8.65 -5.45
C ARG A 30 -4.16 9.71 -5.78
N TYR A 31 -3.00 9.58 -5.18
CA TYR A 31 -1.84 10.31 -5.68
C TYR A 31 -0.70 9.38 -6.11
N ASN A 32 0.12 9.91 -7.02
CA ASN A 32 1.41 9.34 -7.43
C ASN A 32 2.44 10.46 -7.37
N HIS A 33 3.04 10.65 -6.19
CA HIS A 33 4.03 11.69 -5.97
C HIS A 33 5.43 11.19 -6.36
N LEU A 34 6.07 11.87 -7.30
CA LEU A 34 7.44 11.58 -7.73
C LEU A 34 8.49 12.23 -6.81
N SER A 35 8.07 13.23 -6.03
CA SER A 35 8.88 13.94 -5.02
C SER A 35 8.02 14.28 -3.81
N ALA A 36 8.65 14.57 -2.68
CA ALA A 36 7.95 15.03 -1.48
C ALA A 36 7.22 16.37 -1.73
N ARG A 37 6.10 16.57 -1.04
CA ARG A 37 5.26 17.78 -1.10
C ARG A 37 5.03 18.32 0.30
N ALA A 38 4.40 19.50 0.38
CA ALA A 38 3.97 20.06 1.66
C ALA A 38 3.13 19.04 2.44
N GLY A 39 3.39 18.92 3.73
CA GLY A 39 2.66 18.01 4.59
C GLY A 39 1.20 18.45 4.77
N LEU A 40 0.36 17.50 5.18
CA LEU A 40 -1.04 17.76 5.51
C LEU A 40 -1.13 18.56 6.79
N SER A 41 -1.84 19.69 6.72
CA SER A 41 -2.20 20.47 7.89
C SER A 41 -3.15 19.67 8.80
N ARG A 42 -3.19 20.04 10.06
CA ARG A 42 -4.06 19.40 11.05
C ARG A 42 -5.53 19.65 10.71
N HIS A 43 -6.29 18.58 10.52
CA HIS A 43 -7.71 18.61 10.18
C HIS A 43 -8.43 17.36 10.69
N ALA A 44 -9.75 17.35 10.57
CA ALA A 44 -10.60 16.21 10.92
C ALA A 44 -11.82 16.16 9.99
N HIS A 45 -12.40 14.98 9.82
CA HIS A 45 -13.61 14.78 9.03
C HIS A 45 -14.83 14.60 9.93
N SER A 46 -15.74 15.59 9.91
CA SER A 46 -16.95 15.56 10.74
C SER A 46 -17.88 14.44 10.31
N GLY A 47 -18.13 13.48 11.23
CA GLY A 47 -19.01 12.33 11.00
C GLY A 47 -18.55 11.40 9.88
N ALA A 48 -17.28 11.41 9.53
CA ALA A 48 -16.72 10.55 8.50
C ALA A 48 -15.40 9.91 8.98
N ILE A 49 -15.10 8.74 8.44
CA ILE A 49 -13.82 8.05 8.58
C ILE A 49 -12.95 8.37 7.35
N GLU A 50 -11.67 8.58 7.55
CA GLU A 50 -10.70 8.59 6.47
C GLU A 50 -9.85 7.32 6.53
N ILE A 51 -9.60 6.74 5.37
CA ILE A 51 -8.80 5.52 5.21
C ILE A 51 -7.76 5.78 4.14
N CYS A 52 -6.50 5.57 4.48
CA CYS A 52 -5.37 5.65 3.56
C CYS A 52 -4.80 4.25 3.32
N PHE A 53 -4.58 3.88 2.06
CA PHE A 53 -3.87 2.68 1.66
C PHE A 53 -2.61 3.07 0.89
N LEU A 54 -1.45 2.90 1.52
CA LEU A 54 -0.17 3.22 0.92
C LEU A 54 0.31 2.06 0.05
N VAL A 55 0.28 2.24 -1.27
CA VAL A 55 0.72 1.21 -2.23
C VAL A 55 2.24 1.13 -2.32
N LYS A 56 2.91 2.29 -2.32
CA LYS A 56 4.36 2.41 -2.50
C LYS A 56 4.89 3.65 -1.80
N GLY A 57 6.06 3.53 -1.19
CA GLY A 57 6.73 4.63 -0.51
C GLY A 57 6.65 4.48 1.01
N ARG A 58 6.80 5.61 1.69
CA ARG A 58 6.63 5.77 3.14
C ARG A 58 5.76 6.98 3.38
N GLN A 59 5.05 6.99 4.49
CA GLN A 59 4.28 8.15 4.93
C GLN A 59 4.16 8.11 6.44
N THR A 60 4.29 9.26 7.09
CA THR A 60 4.03 9.37 8.52
C THR A 60 2.75 10.17 8.73
N TYR A 61 1.86 9.65 9.56
CA TYR A 61 0.68 10.35 10.05
C TYR A 61 0.77 10.55 11.55
N GLU A 62 0.12 11.58 12.05
CA GLU A 62 0.00 11.89 13.46
C GLU A 62 -1.47 12.01 13.84
N VAL A 63 -1.87 11.28 14.89
CA VAL A 63 -3.21 11.34 15.51
C VAL A 63 -3.02 11.47 17.02
N ASN A 64 -3.59 12.51 17.62
CA ASN A 64 -3.53 12.73 19.07
C ASN A 64 -2.11 12.69 19.66
N GLY A 65 -1.12 13.18 18.91
CA GLY A 65 0.30 13.20 19.30
C GLY A 65 1.05 11.88 19.08
N HIS A 66 0.38 10.83 18.63
CA HIS A 66 1.02 9.56 18.27
C HIS A 66 1.34 9.52 16.78
N GLN A 67 2.57 9.11 16.45
CA GLN A 67 3.03 8.98 15.07
C GLN A 67 2.91 7.53 14.57
N TYR A 68 2.40 7.39 13.36
CA TYR A 68 2.22 6.13 12.64
C TYR A 68 3.05 6.17 11.37
N GLN A 69 4.09 5.34 11.31
CA GLN A 69 4.95 5.24 10.14
C GLN A 69 4.46 4.11 9.22
N LEU A 70 3.96 4.48 8.06
CA LEU A 70 3.46 3.57 7.04
C LEU A 70 4.54 3.22 6.02
N ARG A 71 4.46 1.99 5.54
CA ARG A 71 5.23 1.49 4.38
C ARG A 71 4.28 0.97 3.32
N GLY A 72 4.79 0.80 2.09
CA GLY A 72 3.97 0.26 1.00
C GLY A 72 3.27 -1.05 1.40
N GLY A 73 1.95 -1.09 1.24
CA GLY A 73 1.04 -2.16 1.64
C GLY A 73 0.33 -1.93 2.98
N ASP A 74 0.60 -0.83 3.68
CA ASP A 74 -0.06 -0.54 4.94
C ASP A 74 -1.35 0.25 4.75
N VAL A 75 -2.28 0.03 5.68
CA VAL A 75 -3.51 0.78 5.87
C VAL A 75 -3.36 1.66 7.10
N PHE A 76 -3.80 2.89 6.96
CA PHE A 76 -4.01 3.82 8.07
C PHE A 76 -5.43 4.36 8.01
N PHE A 77 -6.08 4.54 9.16
CA PHE A 77 -7.41 5.14 9.17
C PHE A 77 -7.60 6.01 10.42
N THR A 78 -8.50 6.99 10.29
CA THR A 78 -8.95 7.85 11.37
C THR A 78 -10.45 7.65 11.62
N ARG A 79 -10.85 7.76 12.87
CA ARG A 79 -12.26 7.73 13.26
C ARG A 79 -12.92 9.08 13.02
N PRO A 80 -14.25 9.16 13.05
CA PRO A 80 -14.95 10.44 12.93
C PRO A 80 -14.45 11.46 13.95
N ASN A 81 -14.23 12.68 13.48
CA ASN A 81 -13.76 13.82 14.27
C ASN A 81 -12.34 13.68 14.87
N GLU A 82 -11.58 12.65 14.55
CA GLU A 82 -10.19 12.55 14.98
C GLU A 82 -9.30 13.53 14.21
N MET A 83 -8.64 14.41 14.95
CA MET A 83 -7.66 15.35 14.39
C MET A 83 -6.40 14.60 13.96
N HIS A 84 -6.02 14.77 12.72
CA HIS A 84 -4.83 14.13 12.15
C HIS A 84 -4.08 15.06 11.20
N SER A 85 -2.83 14.73 10.94
CA SER A 85 -1.92 15.48 10.07
C SER A 85 -0.72 14.60 9.68
N THR A 86 0.21 15.16 8.92
CA THR A 86 1.57 14.58 8.79
C THR A 86 2.55 15.18 9.81
N GLY A 87 2.06 15.92 10.79
CA GLY A 87 2.88 16.66 11.73
C GLY A 87 3.72 17.73 11.02
N ARG A 88 5.03 17.71 11.27
CA ARG A 88 6.01 18.58 10.58
C ARG A 88 6.63 17.90 9.34
N LEU A 89 6.21 16.69 9.02
CA LEU A 89 6.79 15.91 7.93
C LEU A 89 6.05 16.16 6.62
N PRO A 90 6.74 16.07 5.47
CA PRO A 90 6.12 16.21 4.17
C PRO A 90 5.23 15.02 3.82
N GLU A 91 4.34 15.17 2.84
CA GLU A 91 3.84 14.04 2.07
C GLU A 91 4.99 13.49 1.23
N GLU A 92 5.41 12.26 1.52
CA GLU A 92 6.56 11.65 0.84
C GLU A 92 6.23 11.21 -0.58
N LYS A 93 7.25 10.97 -1.39
CA LYS A 93 7.04 10.36 -2.71
C LYS A 93 6.47 8.96 -2.55
N GLY A 94 5.48 8.63 -3.37
CA GLY A 94 4.82 7.33 -3.29
C GLY A 94 3.51 7.28 -4.04
N VAL A 95 2.83 6.17 -3.88
CA VAL A 95 1.47 5.96 -4.41
C VAL A 95 0.57 5.63 -3.24
N LEU A 96 -0.46 6.43 -3.06
CA LEU A 96 -1.43 6.27 -1.98
C LEU A 96 -2.84 6.47 -2.51
N TYR A 97 -3.77 5.67 -2.00
CA TYR A 97 -5.20 5.87 -2.12
C TYR A 97 -5.75 6.36 -0.80
N TRP A 98 -6.74 7.26 -0.84
CA TRP A 98 -7.51 7.63 0.35
C TRP A 98 -8.99 7.63 0.02
N LEU A 99 -9.77 7.26 1.04
CA LEU A 99 -11.21 7.25 1.02
C LEU A 99 -11.72 8.03 2.22
N ILE A 100 -12.73 8.88 1.99
CA ILE A 100 -13.47 9.52 3.06
C ILE A 100 -14.90 8.99 2.98
N LEU A 101 -15.33 8.30 4.04
CA LEU A 101 -16.62 7.63 4.10
C LEU A 101 -17.47 8.22 5.22
N ARG A 102 -18.65 8.72 4.88
CA ARG A 102 -19.63 9.19 5.84
C ARG A 102 -20.17 8.05 6.68
N VAL A 103 -20.13 8.19 7.99
CA VAL A 103 -20.76 7.23 8.91
C VAL A 103 -22.28 7.39 8.82
N PRO A 104 -23.03 6.32 8.52
CA PRO A 104 -24.48 6.39 8.37
C PRO A 104 -25.16 6.73 9.70
N ARG A 105 -26.18 7.59 9.65
CA ARG A 105 -27.01 7.95 10.80
C ARG A 105 -28.39 7.32 10.69
N GLY A 106 -28.92 6.84 11.81
CA GLY A 106 -30.28 6.28 11.86
C GLY A 106 -30.46 5.08 10.92
N ARG A 107 -31.42 5.16 9.98
CA ARG A 107 -31.75 4.10 8.99
C ARG A 107 -31.13 4.33 7.61
N GLN A 108 -30.10 5.15 7.50
CA GLN A 108 -29.45 5.39 6.21
C GLN A 108 -28.74 4.12 5.71
N ALA A 109 -28.86 3.88 4.41
CA ALA A 109 -28.08 2.85 3.73
C ALA A 109 -26.60 3.26 3.68
N PHE A 110 -25.71 2.30 3.73
CA PHE A 110 -24.27 2.49 3.62
C PHE A 110 -23.70 1.61 2.51
N LEU A 111 -23.17 2.23 1.47
CA LEU A 111 -22.62 1.51 0.29
C LEU A 111 -23.64 0.53 -0.33
N GLY A 112 -24.92 0.89 -0.37
CA GLY A 112 -25.98 0.02 -0.88
C GLY A 112 -26.39 -1.12 0.07
N LEU A 113 -25.74 -1.28 1.22
CA LEU A 113 -26.11 -2.27 2.22
C LEU A 113 -27.37 -1.85 2.99
N PRO A 114 -28.21 -2.84 3.39
CA PRO A 114 -29.29 -2.57 4.34
C PRO A 114 -28.78 -1.89 5.62
N PRO A 115 -29.57 -1.04 6.27
CA PRO A 115 -29.13 -0.24 7.43
C PRO A 115 -28.51 -1.05 8.57
N THR A 116 -29.01 -2.25 8.82
CA THR A 116 -28.48 -3.15 9.86
C THR A 116 -27.07 -3.66 9.52
N GLN A 117 -26.87 -4.09 8.26
CA GLN A 117 -25.58 -4.60 7.79
C GLN A 117 -24.55 -3.46 7.65
N GLY A 118 -24.96 -2.31 7.13
CA GLY A 118 -24.10 -1.13 7.04
C GLY A 118 -23.60 -0.66 8.41
N ARG A 119 -24.49 -0.64 9.44
CA ARG A 119 -24.08 -0.33 10.81
C ARG A 119 -23.15 -1.38 11.41
N ALA A 120 -23.41 -2.66 11.17
CA ALA A 120 -22.53 -3.72 11.64
C ALA A 120 -21.12 -3.53 11.08
N LEU A 121 -20.97 -3.30 9.77
CA LEU A 121 -19.68 -3.08 9.12
C LEU A 121 -18.95 -1.85 9.71
N ILE A 122 -19.66 -0.73 9.87
CA ILE A 122 -19.07 0.48 10.47
C ILE A 122 -18.66 0.25 11.92
N ASN A 123 -19.46 -0.44 12.71
CA ASN A 123 -19.11 -0.75 14.10
C ASN A 123 -17.83 -1.57 14.18
N GLU A 124 -17.67 -2.60 13.33
CA GLU A 124 -16.45 -3.38 13.27
C GLU A 124 -15.23 -2.51 12.95
N LEU A 125 -15.36 -1.60 11.97
CA LEU A 125 -14.28 -0.67 11.61
C LEU A 125 -13.93 0.28 12.76
N LEU A 126 -14.92 0.85 13.44
CA LEU A 126 -14.70 1.79 14.56
C LEU A 126 -14.08 1.12 15.79
N HIS A 127 -14.29 -0.19 15.97
CA HIS A 127 -13.72 -0.98 17.07
C HIS A 127 -12.34 -1.59 16.74
N LEU A 128 -11.77 -1.33 15.57
CA LEU A 128 -10.38 -1.72 15.27
C LEU A 128 -9.42 -1.12 16.30
N ARG A 129 -8.54 -1.93 16.87
CA ARG A 129 -7.67 -1.53 17.99
C ARG A 129 -6.59 -0.54 17.58
N SER A 130 -6.08 -0.63 16.36
CA SER A 130 -4.98 0.19 15.86
C SER A 130 -5.43 1.03 14.68
N HIS A 131 -4.94 2.26 14.58
CA HIS A 131 -5.10 3.12 13.40
C HIS A 131 -4.27 2.65 12.20
N HIS A 132 -3.29 1.76 12.42
CA HIS A 132 -2.35 1.31 11.43
C HIS A 132 -2.17 -0.21 11.50
N PHE A 133 -2.25 -0.86 10.35
CA PHE A 133 -2.02 -2.29 10.22
C PHE A 133 -1.65 -2.66 8.78
N ARG A 134 -1.14 -3.86 8.60
CA ARG A 134 -0.80 -4.38 7.28
C ARG A 134 -2.05 -4.74 6.51
N GLY A 135 -2.24 -4.14 5.32
CA GLY A 135 -3.28 -4.51 4.38
C GLY A 135 -2.88 -5.69 3.49
N VAL A 136 -3.83 -6.14 2.67
CA VAL A 136 -3.61 -7.16 1.64
C VAL A 136 -3.61 -6.53 0.25
N TRP A 137 -2.87 -7.11 -0.68
CA TRP A 137 -2.73 -6.52 -2.02
C TRP A 137 -4.05 -6.49 -2.82
N ALA A 138 -4.98 -7.39 -2.53
CA ALA A 138 -6.32 -7.37 -3.10
C ALA A 138 -7.00 -6.00 -2.92
N MET A 139 -6.71 -5.30 -1.82
CA MET A 139 -7.25 -3.95 -1.56
C MET A 139 -6.85 -2.95 -2.64
N LYS A 140 -5.62 -3.05 -3.17
CA LYS A 140 -5.20 -2.20 -4.30
C LYS A 140 -6.03 -2.46 -5.55
N THR A 141 -6.25 -3.73 -5.89
CA THR A 141 -7.04 -4.10 -7.07
C THR A 141 -8.46 -3.56 -6.97
N LEU A 142 -9.08 -3.67 -5.80
CA LEU A 142 -10.43 -3.13 -5.56
C LEU A 142 -10.48 -1.61 -5.76
N LEU A 143 -9.47 -0.89 -5.28
CA LEU A 143 -9.39 0.58 -5.45
C LEU A 143 -9.09 0.97 -6.91
N ASP A 144 -8.23 0.23 -7.61
CA ASP A 144 -7.98 0.42 -9.04
C ASP A 144 -9.29 0.27 -9.84
N GLU A 145 -10.07 -0.77 -9.56
CA GLU A 145 -11.37 -1.03 -10.21
C GLU A 145 -12.38 0.10 -9.91
N CYS A 146 -12.43 0.62 -8.69
CA CYS A 146 -13.25 1.80 -8.36
C CYS A 146 -12.84 3.00 -9.20
N MET A 147 -11.54 3.30 -9.26
CA MET A 147 -11.04 4.44 -10.04
C MET A 147 -11.38 4.31 -11.52
N VAL A 148 -11.26 3.11 -12.10
CA VAL A 148 -11.67 2.85 -13.50
C VAL A 148 -13.18 3.04 -13.66
N ALA A 149 -13.99 2.51 -12.75
CA ALA A 149 -15.45 2.63 -12.81
C ALA A 149 -15.93 4.10 -12.72
N CYS A 150 -15.25 4.95 -11.94
CA CYS A 150 -15.57 6.37 -11.86
C CYS A 150 -15.49 7.10 -13.21
N HIS A 151 -14.70 6.60 -14.16
CA HIS A 151 -14.54 7.18 -15.50
C HIS A 151 -15.52 6.60 -16.54
N ASP A 152 -16.17 5.49 -16.24
CA ASP A 152 -17.21 4.94 -17.10
C ASP A 152 -18.60 5.49 -16.76
N LEU A 153 -18.80 6.76 -17.10
CA LEU A 153 -20.05 7.49 -16.82
C LEU A 153 -21.28 6.89 -17.54
N ARG A 154 -21.07 5.99 -18.51
CA ARG A 154 -22.16 5.39 -19.29
C ARG A 154 -22.64 4.06 -18.71
N SER A 155 -21.88 3.43 -17.84
CA SER A 155 -22.24 2.14 -17.25
C SER A 155 -23.38 2.31 -16.24
N PRO A 156 -24.53 1.65 -16.43
CA PRO A 156 -25.63 1.67 -15.47
C PRO A 156 -25.28 0.95 -14.14
N LEU A 157 -24.20 0.14 -14.14
CA LEU A 157 -23.74 -0.61 -12.97
C LEU A 157 -22.60 0.09 -12.21
N ARG A 158 -22.19 1.29 -12.63
CA ARG A 158 -21.06 2.02 -12.07
C ARG A 158 -21.14 2.16 -10.55
N GLU A 159 -22.24 2.70 -10.06
CA GLU A 159 -22.44 2.95 -8.63
C GLU A 159 -22.43 1.65 -7.82
N THR A 160 -23.11 0.63 -8.32
CA THR A 160 -23.15 -0.70 -7.70
C THR A 160 -21.76 -1.32 -7.65
N LEU A 161 -20.98 -1.20 -8.73
CA LEU A 161 -19.63 -1.71 -8.79
C LEU A 161 -18.74 -1.00 -7.77
N ILE A 162 -18.75 0.34 -7.72
CA ILE A 162 -17.96 1.13 -6.77
C ILE A 162 -18.33 0.76 -5.34
N ALA A 163 -19.63 0.77 -5.00
CA ALA A 163 -20.11 0.43 -3.66
C ALA A 163 -19.68 -0.99 -3.25
N ASN A 164 -19.82 -1.98 -4.13
CA ASN A 164 -19.39 -3.36 -3.89
C ASN A 164 -17.88 -3.48 -3.64
N ARG A 165 -17.05 -2.80 -4.46
CA ARG A 165 -15.59 -2.84 -4.30
C ARG A 165 -15.14 -2.17 -3.00
N ILE A 166 -15.77 -1.05 -2.63
CA ILE A 166 -15.49 -0.40 -1.34
C ILE A 166 -15.94 -1.31 -0.18
N CYS A 167 -17.11 -1.95 -0.24
CA CYS A 167 -17.51 -2.95 0.77
C CYS A 167 -16.48 -4.06 0.92
N ALA A 168 -16.03 -4.66 -0.19
CA ALA A 168 -14.99 -5.71 -0.16
C ALA A 168 -13.68 -5.20 0.45
N PHE A 169 -13.27 -3.97 0.11
CA PHE A 169 -12.11 -3.32 0.71
C PHE A 169 -12.26 -3.18 2.23
N LEU A 170 -13.40 -2.71 2.72
CA LEU A 170 -13.68 -2.55 4.16
C LEU A 170 -13.71 -3.90 4.91
N LEU A 171 -14.22 -4.96 4.28
CA LEU A 171 -14.18 -6.31 4.84
C LEU A 171 -12.74 -6.82 5.00
N HIS A 172 -11.86 -6.52 4.04
CA HIS A 172 -10.43 -6.79 4.19
C HIS A 172 -9.79 -5.98 5.32
N MET A 173 -10.23 -4.73 5.55
CA MET A 173 -9.78 -3.94 6.70
C MET A 173 -10.17 -4.60 8.03
N VAL A 174 -11.42 -5.00 8.18
CA VAL A 174 -11.92 -5.68 9.38
C VAL A 174 -11.11 -6.96 9.62
N ALA A 175 -10.96 -7.81 8.60
CA ALA A 175 -10.19 -9.05 8.70
C ALA A 175 -8.70 -8.81 9.05
N GLY A 176 -8.08 -7.77 8.46
CA GLY A 176 -6.68 -7.43 8.70
C GLY A 176 -6.44 -6.77 10.07
N GLY A 177 -7.36 -5.91 10.49
CA GLY A 177 -7.24 -5.16 11.75
C GLY A 177 -7.64 -5.96 12.99
N GLN A 178 -8.43 -7.00 12.83
CA GLN A 178 -8.89 -7.85 13.95
C GLN A 178 -7.98 -9.03 14.21
N LYS A 179 -6.83 -9.25 13.70
CA LYS A 179 -5.88 -10.39 13.89
C LYS A 179 -6.28 -11.49 14.90
N VAL A 180 -7.57 -11.67 15.11
CA VAL A 180 -8.21 -12.60 16.05
C VAL A 180 -9.45 -13.18 15.41
N LEU A 181 -9.33 -13.94 14.37
CA LEU A 181 -10.27 -15.04 14.09
C LEU A 181 -9.51 -16.03 13.23
N GLY A 182 -9.20 -17.18 13.83
CA GLY A 182 -8.52 -18.30 13.19
C GLY A 182 -9.29 -18.88 12.01
N LEU A 183 -9.32 -18.14 10.92
CA LEU A 183 -9.86 -18.53 9.63
C LEU A 183 -8.79 -18.43 8.54
N ASP A 184 -7.54 -18.83 8.88
CA ASP A 184 -6.57 -19.17 7.85
C ASP A 184 -5.60 -20.22 8.38
N SER A 185 -5.95 -21.48 8.16
CA SER A 185 -5.02 -22.63 8.17
C SER A 185 -4.20 -22.69 6.87
N SER A 186 -3.98 -21.56 6.21
CA SER A 186 -3.02 -21.43 5.13
C SER A 186 -1.83 -20.64 5.67
N VAL A 187 -0.63 -21.23 5.60
CA VAL A 187 0.63 -20.54 5.92
C VAL A 187 0.59 -19.16 5.29
N SER A 188 0.52 -18.13 6.14
CA SER A 188 0.38 -16.77 5.69
C SER A 188 1.60 -16.40 4.86
N LEU A 189 1.40 -15.85 3.66
CA LEU A 189 2.50 -15.30 2.86
C LEU A 189 3.24 -14.16 3.61
N HIS A 190 2.66 -13.66 4.69
CA HIS A 190 3.32 -12.77 5.62
C HIS A 190 4.62 -13.36 6.18
N ASN A 191 4.60 -14.63 6.63
CA ASN A 191 5.80 -15.29 7.13
C ASN A 191 6.86 -15.44 6.02
N ILE A 192 6.42 -15.64 4.78
CA ILE A 192 7.33 -15.71 3.63
C ILE A 192 7.96 -14.34 3.34
N VAL A 193 7.19 -13.26 3.45
CA VAL A 193 7.69 -11.89 3.27
C VAL A 193 8.69 -11.52 4.37
N GLU A 194 8.39 -11.84 5.62
CA GLU A 194 9.32 -11.64 6.73
C GLU A 194 10.59 -12.48 6.56
N TYR A 195 10.45 -13.75 6.18
CA TYR A 195 11.59 -14.61 5.87
C TYR A 195 12.46 -14.01 4.78
N ILE A 196 11.88 -13.57 3.66
CA ILE A 196 12.63 -12.89 2.59
C ILE A 196 13.39 -11.68 3.14
N ALA A 197 12.73 -10.84 3.96
CA ALA A 197 13.35 -9.62 4.51
C ALA A 197 14.54 -9.92 5.43
N GLN A 198 14.50 -11.03 6.16
CA GLN A 198 15.56 -11.46 7.07
C GLN A 198 16.73 -12.17 6.37
N HIS A 199 16.51 -12.74 5.17
CA HIS A 199 17.47 -13.61 4.48
C HIS A 199 17.93 -13.03 3.13
N LEU A 200 17.95 -11.67 2.98
CA LEU A 200 18.30 -11.01 1.72
C LEU A 200 19.75 -11.29 1.26
N THR A 201 20.64 -11.67 2.17
CA THR A 201 22.02 -12.04 1.87
C THR A 201 22.19 -13.49 1.41
N GLU A 202 21.13 -14.28 1.52
CA GLU A 202 21.14 -15.70 1.17
C GLU A 202 20.61 -15.94 -0.25
N THR A 203 20.81 -17.17 -0.73
CA THR A 203 20.22 -17.61 -2.00
C THR A 203 18.76 -18.02 -1.77
N LEU A 204 17.85 -17.11 -2.03
CA LEU A 204 16.41 -17.37 -1.93
C LEU A 204 15.89 -17.98 -3.23
N THR A 205 15.47 -19.26 -3.20
CA THR A 205 14.85 -19.89 -4.36
C THR A 205 13.32 -19.87 -4.25
N ILE A 206 12.65 -19.72 -5.38
CA ILE A 206 11.17 -19.75 -5.43
C ILE A 206 10.64 -21.12 -4.99
N ARG A 207 11.42 -22.19 -5.18
CA ARG A 207 11.07 -23.55 -4.76
C ARG A 207 11.02 -23.64 -3.24
N ASP A 208 12.03 -23.12 -2.54
CA ASP A 208 12.11 -23.17 -1.09
C ASP A 208 11.02 -22.33 -0.43
N LEU A 209 10.77 -21.14 -0.97
CA LEU A 209 9.68 -20.29 -0.51
C LEU A 209 8.30 -20.90 -0.74
N ALA A 210 8.11 -21.62 -1.86
CA ALA A 210 6.88 -22.34 -2.13
C ALA A 210 6.70 -23.52 -1.16
N ALA A 211 7.77 -24.28 -0.90
CA ALA A 211 7.77 -25.38 0.07
C ALA A 211 7.44 -24.87 1.49
N GLN A 212 8.06 -23.76 1.92
CA GLN A 212 7.76 -23.10 3.19
C GLN A 212 6.30 -22.66 3.31
N ALA A 213 5.70 -22.20 2.19
CA ALA A 213 4.28 -21.85 2.12
C ALA A 213 3.33 -23.04 2.02
N GLY A 214 3.85 -24.28 1.96
CA GLY A 214 3.07 -25.49 1.75
C GLY A 214 2.38 -25.55 0.38
N LEU A 215 2.97 -24.91 -0.64
CA LEU A 215 2.38 -24.76 -1.97
C LEU A 215 3.30 -25.35 -3.06
N SER A 216 2.70 -25.80 -4.17
CA SER A 216 3.47 -26.03 -5.39
C SER A 216 4.02 -24.70 -5.92
N VAL A 217 5.14 -24.72 -6.65
CA VAL A 217 5.77 -23.52 -7.23
C VAL A 217 4.80 -22.70 -8.08
N SER A 218 3.96 -23.36 -8.87
CA SER A 218 2.96 -22.69 -9.71
C SER A 218 1.89 -22.00 -8.86
N ARG A 219 1.31 -22.68 -7.88
CA ARG A 219 0.33 -22.10 -6.95
C ARG A 219 0.92 -20.96 -6.12
N PHE A 220 2.15 -21.12 -5.64
CA PHE A 220 2.86 -20.09 -4.92
C PHE A 220 3.03 -18.82 -5.76
N LYS A 221 3.51 -18.92 -7.01
CA LYS A 221 3.67 -17.78 -7.91
C LYS A 221 2.36 -17.02 -8.17
N ILE A 222 1.28 -17.79 -8.42
CA ILE A 222 -0.06 -17.20 -8.66
C ILE A 222 -0.55 -16.49 -7.40
N ARG A 223 -0.53 -17.17 -6.25
CA ARG A 223 -1.00 -16.64 -4.98
C ARG A 223 -0.15 -15.45 -4.52
N PHE A 224 1.16 -15.55 -4.58
CA PHE A 224 2.10 -14.48 -4.22
C PHE A 224 1.85 -13.22 -5.06
N LYS A 225 1.68 -13.37 -6.39
CA LYS A 225 1.35 -12.26 -7.27
C LYS A 225 -0.05 -11.69 -6.96
N ALA A 226 -1.04 -12.52 -6.66
CA ALA A 226 -2.38 -12.07 -6.32
C ALA A 226 -2.41 -11.28 -4.99
N GLU A 227 -1.66 -11.73 -3.97
CA GLU A 227 -1.63 -11.10 -2.64
C GLU A 227 -0.65 -9.91 -2.55
N LEU A 228 0.49 -9.95 -3.27
CA LEU A 228 1.55 -8.95 -3.18
C LEU A 228 1.72 -8.10 -4.46
N GLY A 229 0.94 -8.40 -5.51
CA GLY A 229 0.85 -7.64 -6.75
C GLY A 229 2.03 -7.77 -7.70
N VAL A 230 3.11 -8.40 -7.25
CA VAL A 230 4.32 -8.63 -8.04
C VAL A 230 4.76 -10.08 -7.95
N PRO A 231 5.39 -10.64 -8.99
CA PRO A 231 5.95 -11.99 -8.92
C PRO A 231 6.99 -12.11 -7.80
N PRO A 232 7.14 -13.30 -7.16
CA PRO A 232 8.09 -13.50 -6.06
C PRO A 232 9.52 -13.09 -6.41
N ALA A 233 10.01 -13.45 -7.59
CA ALA A 233 11.36 -13.08 -8.03
C ALA A 233 11.57 -11.56 -8.12
N GLU A 234 10.56 -10.84 -8.60
CA GLU A 234 10.61 -9.37 -8.65
C GLU A 234 10.56 -8.78 -7.25
N PHE A 235 9.76 -9.34 -6.34
CA PHE A 235 9.68 -8.92 -4.95
C PHE A 235 11.03 -9.04 -4.25
N ILE A 236 11.71 -10.20 -4.40
CA ILE A 236 13.05 -10.43 -3.84
C ILE A 236 14.07 -9.41 -4.38
N LEU A 237 14.06 -9.17 -5.70
CA LEU A 237 14.95 -8.17 -6.29
C LEU A 237 14.69 -6.77 -5.74
N ARG A 238 13.43 -6.36 -5.57
CA ARG A 238 13.06 -5.07 -4.99
C ARG A 238 13.58 -4.93 -3.55
N ALA A 239 13.35 -5.96 -2.73
CA ALA A 239 13.82 -5.97 -1.34
C ALA A 239 15.35 -5.89 -1.25
N LYS A 240 16.09 -6.62 -2.11
CA LYS A 240 17.55 -6.52 -2.19
C LYS A 240 18.01 -5.12 -2.62
N ILE A 241 17.32 -4.47 -3.54
CA ILE A 241 17.65 -3.10 -3.97
C ILE A 241 17.36 -2.07 -2.87
N GLU A 242 16.27 -2.22 -2.11
CA GLU A 242 15.99 -1.37 -0.96
C GLU A 242 17.10 -1.49 0.11
N GLU A 243 17.50 -2.72 0.43
CA GLU A 243 18.63 -2.96 1.36
C GLU A 243 19.95 -2.38 0.81
N ALA A 244 20.21 -2.52 -0.49
CA ALA A 244 21.37 -1.91 -1.13
C ALA A 244 21.38 -0.38 -0.99
N GLN A 245 20.23 0.29 -1.15
CA GLN A 245 20.11 1.74 -0.94
C GLN A 245 20.48 2.13 0.51
N HIS A 246 20.02 1.34 1.49
CA HIS A 246 20.37 1.56 2.89
C HIS A 246 21.88 1.41 3.14
N ARG A 247 22.51 0.38 2.58
CA ARG A 247 23.97 0.16 2.74
C ARG A 247 24.79 1.23 2.05
N LEU A 248 24.42 1.61 0.82
CA LEU A 248 25.07 2.70 0.09
C LEU A 248 24.98 4.03 0.85
N ALA A 249 23.82 4.35 1.42
CA ALA A 249 23.63 5.59 2.18
C ALA A 249 24.43 5.62 3.50
N ARG A 250 24.64 4.46 4.15
CA ARG A 250 25.49 4.34 5.35
C ARG A 250 26.98 4.53 5.03
N GLY A 251 27.40 4.21 3.80
CA GLY A 251 28.81 4.22 3.42
C GLY A 251 29.59 3.04 4.04
N GLY A 252 30.90 3.05 3.83
CA GLY A 252 31.81 2.02 4.39
C GLY A 252 31.90 0.74 3.56
N GLN A 253 31.09 0.56 2.54
CA GLN A 253 31.15 -0.55 1.59
C GLN A 253 31.18 -0.03 0.15
N THR A 254 31.89 -0.72 -0.70
CA THR A 254 31.89 -0.47 -2.14
C THR A 254 30.62 -1.02 -2.80
N VAL A 255 30.29 -0.49 -3.97
CA VAL A 255 29.17 -1.00 -4.79
C VAL A 255 29.32 -2.51 -5.07
N THR A 256 30.55 -2.95 -5.30
CA THR A 256 30.85 -4.36 -5.59
C THR A 256 30.64 -5.26 -4.37
N GLU A 257 31.10 -4.84 -3.21
CA GLU A 257 30.87 -5.58 -1.95
C GLU A 257 29.39 -5.70 -1.63
N ILE A 258 28.62 -4.64 -1.78
CA ILE A 258 27.17 -4.65 -1.56
C ILE A 258 26.47 -5.61 -2.54
N ALA A 259 26.89 -5.59 -3.82
CA ALA A 259 26.32 -6.48 -4.83
C ALA A 259 26.49 -7.95 -4.45
N TYR A 260 27.72 -8.36 -4.11
CA TYR A 260 28.01 -9.74 -3.74
C TYR A 260 27.38 -10.11 -2.38
N ALA A 261 27.41 -9.24 -1.39
CA ALA A 261 26.78 -9.46 -0.09
C ALA A 261 25.26 -9.68 -0.19
N LEU A 262 24.62 -9.12 -1.21
CA LEU A 262 23.21 -9.33 -1.49
C LEU A 262 22.96 -10.47 -2.50
N GLY A 263 23.98 -11.27 -2.82
CA GLY A 263 23.85 -12.44 -3.67
C GLY A 263 23.57 -12.14 -5.14
N PHE A 264 24.03 -10.98 -5.66
CA PHE A 264 23.99 -10.74 -7.09
C PHE A 264 25.17 -11.43 -7.78
N PRO A 265 24.96 -12.01 -8.97
CA PRO A 265 26.00 -12.78 -9.67
C PRO A 265 27.17 -11.91 -10.16
N SER A 266 26.95 -10.60 -10.34
CA SER A 266 27.99 -9.64 -10.70
C SER A 266 27.57 -8.22 -10.32
N SER A 267 28.57 -7.33 -10.14
CA SER A 267 28.33 -5.91 -9.89
C SER A 267 27.67 -5.21 -11.09
N GLN A 268 27.90 -5.68 -12.32
CA GLN A 268 27.28 -5.15 -13.53
C GLN A 268 25.77 -5.47 -13.56
N TYR A 269 25.41 -6.71 -13.28
CA TYR A 269 23.99 -7.11 -13.19
C TYR A 269 23.29 -6.36 -12.07
N PHE A 270 23.93 -6.23 -10.90
CA PHE A 270 23.44 -5.41 -9.80
C PHE A 270 23.18 -3.97 -10.24
N ALA A 271 24.14 -3.31 -10.90
CA ALA A 271 24.00 -1.92 -11.35
C ALA A 271 22.84 -1.75 -12.34
N THR A 272 22.64 -2.72 -13.23
CA THR A 272 21.50 -2.74 -14.17
C THR A 272 20.17 -2.85 -13.45
N VAL A 273 20.06 -3.80 -12.50
CA VAL A 273 18.85 -4.00 -11.69
C VAL A 273 18.60 -2.77 -10.79
N PHE A 274 19.63 -2.25 -10.15
CA PHE A 274 19.54 -1.08 -9.28
C PHE A 274 19.01 0.14 -10.05
N LYS A 275 19.59 0.44 -11.23
CA LYS A 275 19.11 1.52 -12.10
C LYS A 275 17.66 1.32 -12.54
N ARG A 276 17.27 0.09 -12.88
CA ARG A 276 15.88 -0.25 -13.25
C ARG A 276 14.88 0.09 -12.15
N PHE A 277 15.22 -0.16 -10.88
CA PHE A 277 14.31 0.07 -9.76
C PHE A 277 14.38 1.47 -9.16
N THR A 278 15.55 2.13 -9.23
CA THR A 278 15.78 3.44 -8.59
C THR A 278 15.85 4.61 -9.57
N GLY A 279 16.04 4.33 -10.86
CA GLY A 279 16.30 5.34 -11.89
C GLY A 279 17.74 5.87 -11.91
N GLN A 280 18.61 5.47 -10.96
CA GLN A 280 19.97 5.99 -10.79
C GLN A 280 21.00 4.86 -10.73
N HIS A 281 22.24 5.17 -11.02
CA HIS A 281 23.35 4.23 -10.79
C HIS A 281 23.67 4.10 -9.29
N PRO A 282 24.10 2.92 -8.79
CA PRO A 282 24.46 2.75 -7.38
C PRO A 282 25.50 3.73 -6.88
N SER A 283 26.50 4.02 -7.70
CA SER A 283 27.58 4.98 -7.37
C SER A 283 27.09 6.40 -7.10
N ALA A 284 25.93 6.78 -7.63
CA ALA A 284 25.36 8.11 -7.40
C ALA A 284 24.76 8.27 -5.99
N GLN A 285 24.58 7.17 -5.26
CA GLN A 285 24.05 7.17 -3.89
C GLN A 285 25.12 7.00 -2.81
N LEU A 286 26.37 6.84 -3.19
CA LEU A 286 27.47 6.84 -2.23
C LEU A 286 27.63 8.23 -1.60
N PRO A 287 27.90 8.33 -0.28
CA PRO A 287 28.21 9.60 0.36
C PRO A 287 29.42 10.25 -0.34
N ARG A 288 29.28 11.50 -0.73
CA ARG A 288 30.44 12.25 -1.24
C ARG A 288 31.41 12.42 -0.09
N HIS A 289 32.55 11.77 -0.16
CA HIS A 289 33.68 12.07 0.73
C HIS A 289 33.99 13.56 0.60
N LYS A 290 33.71 14.35 1.65
CA LYS A 290 34.34 15.68 1.77
C LYS A 290 35.84 15.46 1.88
N THR A 291 36.54 15.67 0.81
CA THR A 291 38.00 15.80 0.84
C THR A 291 38.33 16.93 1.81
N ARG A 292 38.79 16.58 3.01
CA ARG A 292 39.46 17.57 3.86
C ARG A 292 40.69 18.04 3.10
N ARG A 293 40.64 19.28 2.65
CA ARG A 293 41.89 20.05 2.37
C ARG A 293 42.42 20.58 3.67
#